data_51a2983bcefe2eac445c454e1257f8e2
#
_entry.id   51a2983bcefe2eac445c454e1257f8e2
#
_cell.length_a   1.000
_cell.length_b   1.000
_cell.length_c   1.000
_cell.angle_alpha   90.00
_cell.angle_beta   90.00
_cell.angle_gamma   90.00
#
_symmetry.space_group_name_H-M   'P 1'
#
loop_
_entity.id
_entity.type
_entity.pdbx_description
1 polymer ?
#
loop_
_entity_poly.entity_id
_entity_poly.type
_entity_poly.pdbx_seq_one_letter_code
_entity_poly.pdbx_strand_id
1 'polypeptide(L)'
;ASLVPQHVPQEIPHGDMPGDKIVIDEGHIQKANTLTPPLIALLAKILEQKKCPRCVIGVCGGSGVGKSETASLLGWYLRQLDVPCYILSGDNYPYRIPKHNDAERMRVFRDSGIKGLFAHGVYTAEIGGILHELMLRDQDADPRLCETHPWLSIYQATGRNGLKGYLGTPNEIDFSRVTDIIAQFQNGAQAIMLKRMGREEAQLWYDLVDFSNVSVLIIEWTHSNSDF
;
A
#
# COMPACT_ATOMS: atom_id res chain seq x y z
N ALA A 1 -7.08 -19.30 -29.25
CA ALA A 1 -7.12 -19.75 -27.87
C ALA A 1 -7.45 -18.55 -27.00
N SER A 2 -8.30 -18.71 -25.98
CA SER A 2 -8.56 -17.66 -24.99
C SER A 2 -7.28 -17.39 -24.21
N LEU A 3 -6.84 -16.13 -24.13
CA LEU A 3 -5.68 -15.71 -23.35
C LEU A 3 -5.94 -15.74 -21.84
N VAL A 4 -7.18 -16.01 -21.45
CA VAL A 4 -7.61 -15.98 -20.06
C VAL A 4 -8.12 -17.39 -19.69
N PRO A 5 -7.62 -17.99 -18.60
CA PRO A 5 -8.08 -19.28 -18.11
C PRO A 5 -9.58 -19.28 -17.80
N GLN A 6 -10.27 -20.36 -18.12
CA GLN A 6 -11.71 -20.48 -17.88
C GLN A 6 -12.07 -20.79 -16.43
N HIS A 7 -11.12 -21.24 -15.63
CA HIS A 7 -11.32 -21.59 -14.23
C HIS A 7 -10.15 -21.08 -13.39
N VAL A 8 -10.47 -20.35 -12.33
CA VAL A 8 -9.50 -19.88 -11.35
C VAL A 8 -9.63 -20.71 -10.09
N PRO A 9 -8.56 -21.35 -9.58
CA PRO A 9 -8.60 -22.07 -8.31
C PRO A 9 -8.98 -21.14 -7.15
N GLN A 10 -9.55 -21.71 -6.08
CA GLN A 10 -9.86 -20.96 -4.86
C GLN A 10 -8.61 -20.42 -4.16
N GLU A 11 -7.50 -21.15 -4.28
CA GLU A 11 -6.20 -20.73 -3.74
C GLU A 11 -5.22 -20.47 -4.88
N ILE A 12 -4.75 -19.25 -4.98
CA ILE A 12 -3.69 -18.84 -5.89
C ILE A 12 -2.60 -18.12 -5.11
N PRO A 13 -1.35 -18.10 -5.62
CA PRO A 13 -0.27 -17.33 -5.01
C PRO A 13 -0.65 -15.85 -4.89
N HIS A 14 -0.41 -15.26 -3.74
CA HIS A 14 -0.69 -13.84 -3.46
C HIS A 14 0.59 -13.07 -3.09
N GLY A 15 0.45 -11.80 -2.72
CA GLY A 15 1.53 -10.94 -2.26
C GLY A 15 2.28 -11.50 -1.05
N ASP A 16 3.47 -11.01 -0.84
CA ASP A 16 4.44 -11.53 0.12
C ASP A 16 4.35 -10.94 1.53
N MET A 17 3.26 -10.24 1.85
CA MET A 17 3.01 -9.73 3.21
C MET A 17 2.62 -10.88 4.15
N PRO A 18 3.30 -11.04 5.31
CA PRO A 18 3.00 -12.12 6.25
C PRO A 18 1.58 -12.02 6.82
N GLY A 19 0.86 -13.15 6.77
CA GLY A 19 -0.48 -13.25 7.33
C GLY A 19 -1.58 -12.61 6.50
N ASP A 20 -1.26 -12.08 5.32
CA ASP A 20 -2.27 -11.57 4.38
C ASP A 20 -3.10 -12.72 3.80
N LYS A 21 -4.39 -12.44 3.57
CA LYS A 21 -5.33 -13.40 2.98
C LYS A 21 -6.11 -12.69 1.89
N ILE A 22 -6.24 -13.36 0.76
CA ILE A 22 -7.06 -12.88 -0.35
C ILE A 22 -8.34 -13.69 -0.47
N VAL A 23 -9.42 -13.04 -0.86
CA VAL A 23 -10.71 -13.68 -1.17
C VAL A 23 -11.11 -13.25 -2.57
N ILE A 24 -11.06 -14.19 -3.51
CA ILE A 24 -11.37 -13.93 -4.91
C ILE A 24 -12.84 -14.18 -5.15
N ASP A 25 -13.53 -13.17 -5.69
CA ASP A 25 -14.90 -13.24 -6.17
C ASP A 25 -14.99 -13.03 -7.69
N GLU A 26 -16.21 -13.13 -8.21
CA GLU A 26 -16.46 -12.94 -9.65
C GLU A 26 -16.11 -11.54 -10.15
N GLY A 27 -16.27 -10.50 -9.32
CA GLY A 27 -15.90 -9.13 -9.67
C GLY A 27 -14.39 -8.97 -9.85
N HIS A 28 -13.60 -9.64 -9.01
CA HIS A 28 -12.14 -9.68 -9.14
C HIS A 28 -11.72 -10.40 -10.42
N ILE A 29 -12.36 -11.54 -10.72
CA ILE A 29 -12.10 -12.30 -11.95
C ILE A 29 -12.45 -11.49 -13.19
N GLN A 30 -13.62 -10.84 -13.24
CA GLN A 30 -14.02 -9.97 -14.36
C GLN A 30 -13.04 -8.84 -14.60
N LYS A 31 -12.59 -8.19 -13.51
CA LYS A 31 -11.59 -7.11 -13.55
C LYS A 31 -10.28 -7.62 -14.14
N ALA A 32 -9.74 -8.72 -13.62
CA ALA A 32 -8.51 -9.33 -14.11
C ALA A 32 -8.64 -9.78 -15.57
N ASN A 33 -9.77 -10.37 -15.97
CA ASN A 33 -10.05 -10.78 -17.34
C ASN A 33 -10.05 -9.61 -18.32
N THR A 34 -10.52 -8.45 -17.86
CA THR A 34 -10.52 -7.21 -18.67
C THR A 34 -9.12 -6.65 -18.84
N LEU A 35 -8.30 -6.70 -17.76
CA LEU A 35 -6.96 -6.11 -17.74
C LEU A 35 -5.90 -7.00 -18.42
N THR A 36 -6.06 -8.33 -18.36
CA THR A 36 -5.02 -9.27 -18.80
C THR A 36 -4.70 -9.20 -20.29
N PRO A 37 -5.66 -9.18 -21.23
CA PRO A 37 -5.32 -9.15 -22.66
C PRO A 37 -4.51 -7.93 -23.08
N PRO A 38 -4.89 -6.68 -22.76
CA PRO A 38 -4.07 -5.52 -23.11
C PRO A 38 -2.73 -5.51 -22.39
N LEU A 39 -2.66 -6.01 -21.13
CA LEU A 39 -1.41 -6.12 -20.39
C LEU A 39 -0.43 -7.08 -21.08
N ILE A 40 -0.88 -8.26 -21.49
CA ILE A 40 -0.04 -9.24 -22.21
C ILE A 40 0.46 -8.64 -23.53
N ALA A 41 -0.40 -7.97 -24.29
CA ALA A 41 0.00 -7.31 -25.54
C ALA A 41 1.06 -6.22 -25.32
N LEU A 42 0.97 -5.48 -24.21
CA LEU A 42 1.97 -4.47 -23.83
C LEU A 42 3.30 -5.14 -23.38
N LEU A 43 3.22 -6.17 -22.53
CA LEU A 43 4.38 -6.91 -22.06
C LEU A 43 5.17 -7.53 -23.21
N ALA A 44 4.48 -8.17 -24.18
CA ALA A 44 5.11 -8.75 -25.36
C ALA A 44 5.95 -7.69 -26.10
N LYS A 45 5.36 -6.51 -26.38
CA LYS A 45 6.09 -5.40 -27.04
C LYS A 45 7.31 -4.94 -26.24
N ILE A 46 7.17 -4.82 -24.90
CA ILE A 46 8.26 -4.37 -24.04
C ILE A 46 9.39 -5.39 -24.00
N LEU A 47 9.05 -6.68 -23.88
CA LEU A 47 10.03 -7.76 -23.80
C LEU A 47 10.77 -7.96 -25.14
N GLU A 48 10.09 -7.81 -26.28
CA GLU A 48 10.72 -7.85 -27.61
C GLU A 48 11.73 -6.69 -27.83
N GLN A 49 11.45 -5.51 -27.27
CA GLN A 49 12.25 -4.30 -27.47
C GLN A 49 13.41 -4.15 -26.47
N LYS A 50 13.35 -4.84 -25.35
CA LYS A 50 14.33 -4.66 -24.27
C LYS A 50 15.52 -5.60 -24.40
N LYS A 51 16.70 -5.04 -24.10
CA LYS A 51 17.91 -5.81 -23.86
C LYS A 51 17.85 -6.63 -22.55
N CYS A 52 16.96 -6.26 -21.63
CA CYS A 52 16.70 -6.96 -20.37
C CYS A 52 15.27 -7.53 -20.37
N PRO A 53 15.09 -8.84 -20.17
CA PRO A 53 13.78 -9.49 -20.23
C PRO A 53 12.96 -9.32 -18.95
N ARG A 54 13.21 -8.31 -18.13
CA ARG A 54 12.54 -8.06 -16.84
C ARG A 54 11.64 -6.84 -16.90
N CYS A 55 10.39 -7.01 -16.51
CA CYS A 55 9.37 -5.95 -16.47
C CYS A 55 8.80 -5.77 -15.08
N VAL A 56 8.44 -4.53 -14.76
CA VAL A 56 7.74 -4.20 -13.50
C VAL A 56 6.32 -3.75 -13.83
N ILE A 57 5.34 -4.26 -13.08
CA ILE A 57 3.92 -3.89 -13.18
C ILE A 57 3.49 -3.31 -11.84
N GLY A 58 2.98 -2.09 -11.81
CA GLY A 58 2.32 -1.51 -10.65
C GLY A 58 0.82 -1.81 -10.65
N VAL A 59 0.31 -2.38 -9.55
CA VAL A 59 -1.14 -2.51 -9.28
C VAL A 59 -1.49 -1.55 -8.16
N CYS A 60 -2.07 -0.40 -8.51
CA CYS A 60 -2.40 0.68 -7.58
C CYS A 60 -3.92 0.85 -7.42
N GLY A 61 -4.30 1.55 -6.37
CA GLY A 61 -5.69 1.88 -6.06
C GLY A 61 -5.90 2.11 -4.58
N GLY A 62 -7.04 2.68 -4.19
CA GLY A 62 -7.41 2.91 -2.79
C GLY A 62 -7.47 1.63 -1.96
N SER A 63 -7.61 1.79 -0.64
CA SER A 63 -7.83 0.64 0.25
C SER A 63 -9.16 -0.04 -0.07
N GLY A 64 -9.21 -1.37 -0.02
CA GLY A 64 -10.43 -2.17 -0.19
C GLY A 64 -10.96 -2.29 -1.63
N VAL A 65 -10.22 -1.84 -2.66
CA VAL A 65 -10.67 -1.92 -4.07
C VAL A 65 -10.30 -3.24 -4.75
N GLY A 66 -9.68 -4.19 -4.06
CA GLY A 66 -9.30 -5.50 -4.58
C GLY A 66 -7.95 -5.49 -5.34
N LYS A 67 -6.97 -4.71 -4.88
CA LYS A 67 -5.62 -4.68 -5.47
C LYS A 67 -4.91 -6.02 -5.33
N SER A 68 -4.88 -6.57 -4.13
CA SER A 68 -4.19 -7.82 -3.80
C SER A 68 -4.79 -8.98 -4.57
N GLU A 69 -6.12 -9.05 -4.67
CA GLU A 69 -6.84 -10.04 -5.47
C GLU A 69 -6.52 -9.90 -6.97
N THR A 70 -6.53 -8.64 -7.46
CA THR A 70 -6.20 -8.34 -8.87
C THR A 70 -4.75 -8.71 -9.19
N ALA A 71 -3.79 -8.33 -8.35
CA ALA A 71 -2.38 -8.66 -8.53
C ALA A 71 -2.13 -10.17 -8.52
N SER A 72 -2.81 -10.89 -7.62
CA SER A 72 -2.74 -12.34 -7.51
C SER A 72 -3.28 -13.03 -8.75
N LEU A 73 -4.43 -12.57 -9.27
CA LEU A 73 -5.01 -13.09 -10.51
C LEU A 73 -4.11 -12.81 -11.72
N LEU A 74 -3.57 -11.60 -11.86
CA LEU A 74 -2.61 -11.27 -12.92
C LEU A 74 -1.38 -12.16 -12.84
N GLY A 75 -0.82 -12.33 -11.64
CA GLY A 75 0.32 -13.21 -11.42
C GLY A 75 0.01 -14.67 -11.75
N TRP A 76 -1.16 -15.15 -11.39
CA TRP A 76 -1.61 -16.50 -11.74
C TRP A 76 -1.76 -16.66 -13.24
N TYR A 77 -2.40 -15.71 -13.96
CA TYR A 77 -2.55 -15.74 -15.41
C TYR A 77 -1.21 -15.73 -16.14
N LEU A 78 -0.26 -14.89 -15.70
CA LEU A 78 1.08 -14.87 -16.30
C LEU A 78 1.79 -16.23 -16.17
N ARG A 79 1.66 -16.87 -15.01
CA ARG A 79 2.24 -18.21 -14.80
C ARG A 79 1.60 -19.29 -15.69
N GLN A 80 0.28 -19.19 -15.96
CA GLN A 80 -0.38 -20.10 -16.92
C GLN A 80 0.13 -19.92 -18.37
N LEU A 81 0.78 -18.81 -18.65
CA LEU A 81 1.41 -18.49 -19.94
C LEU A 81 2.94 -18.70 -19.91
N ASP A 82 3.44 -19.45 -18.93
CA ASP A 82 4.88 -19.69 -18.73
C ASP A 82 5.70 -18.40 -18.55
N VAL A 83 5.08 -17.33 -18.01
CA VAL A 83 5.74 -16.09 -17.65
C VAL A 83 5.96 -16.05 -16.13
N PRO A 84 7.18 -16.37 -15.66
CA PRO A 84 7.49 -16.39 -14.24
C PRO A 84 7.38 -14.99 -13.63
N CYS A 85 6.63 -14.87 -12.55
CA CYS A 85 6.41 -13.59 -11.88
C CYS A 85 6.50 -13.71 -10.36
N TYR A 86 6.83 -12.59 -9.73
CA TYR A 86 6.82 -12.40 -8.28
C TYR A 86 5.85 -11.27 -7.93
N ILE A 87 5.09 -11.42 -6.83
CA ILE A 87 4.16 -10.40 -6.35
C ILE A 87 4.73 -9.83 -5.05
N LEU A 88 5.18 -8.58 -5.12
CA LEU A 88 5.70 -7.81 -4.01
C LEU A 88 4.56 -6.99 -3.40
N SER A 89 4.31 -7.13 -2.10
CA SER A 89 3.39 -6.24 -1.39
C SER A 89 4.12 -5.00 -0.91
N GLY A 90 3.65 -3.83 -1.34
CA GLY A 90 4.15 -2.54 -0.88
C GLY A 90 3.84 -2.27 0.60
N ASP A 91 2.88 -2.97 1.16
CA ASP A 91 2.50 -2.85 2.57
C ASP A 91 3.57 -3.40 3.54
N ASN A 92 4.61 -4.07 3.02
CA ASN A 92 5.82 -4.39 3.78
C ASN A 92 6.73 -3.18 4.03
N TYR A 93 6.54 -2.02 3.36
CA TYR A 93 7.52 -0.93 3.33
C TYR A 93 7.20 0.34 4.12
N PRO A 94 6.12 0.48 4.91
CA PRO A 94 6.12 1.48 5.96
C PRO A 94 7.28 1.27 6.93
N TYR A 95 7.75 2.35 7.58
CA TYR A 95 8.82 2.24 8.60
C TYR A 95 8.36 1.53 9.86
N ARG A 96 7.06 1.60 10.17
CA ARG A 96 6.45 1.06 11.39
C ARG A 96 5.44 -0.02 11.07
N ILE A 97 5.32 -1.01 11.94
CA ILE A 97 4.21 -1.98 11.87
C ILE A 97 2.85 -1.25 11.97
N PRO A 98 1.76 -1.83 11.47
CA PRO A 98 0.46 -1.14 11.38
C PRO A 98 0.03 -0.45 12.68
N LYS A 99 0.10 -1.14 13.80
CA LYS A 99 -0.26 -0.60 15.12
C LYS A 99 0.50 0.67 15.49
N HIS A 100 1.82 0.70 15.27
CA HIS A 100 2.66 1.84 15.59
C HIS A 100 2.51 2.95 14.55
N ASN A 101 2.19 2.59 13.32
CA ASN A 101 1.91 3.55 12.27
C ASN A 101 0.59 4.29 12.54
N ASP A 102 -0.44 3.59 12.98
CA ASP A 102 -1.73 4.20 13.36
C ASP A 102 -1.58 5.11 14.58
N ALA A 103 -0.77 4.72 15.57
CA ALA A 103 -0.44 5.58 16.71
C ALA A 103 0.29 6.87 16.27
N GLU A 104 1.24 6.76 15.32
CA GLU A 104 1.95 7.93 14.79
C GLU A 104 1.03 8.83 13.96
N ARG A 105 0.14 8.27 13.16
CA ARG A 105 -0.89 9.03 12.42
C ARG A 105 -1.77 9.82 13.39
N MET A 106 -2.22 9.18 14.47
CA MET A 106 -3.01 9.84 15.49
C MET A 106 -2.22 10.94 16.20
N ARG A 107 -0.95 10.70 16.53
CA ARG A 107 -0.06 11.72 17.11
C ARG A 107 0.10 12.93 16.19
N VAL A 108 0.35 12.72 14.90
CA VAL A 108 0.48 13.81 13.90
C VAL A 108 -0.82 14.59 13.77
N PHE A 109 -1.96 13.90 13.72
CA PHE A 109 -3.28 14.52 13.66
C PHE A 109 -3.51 15.42 14.89
N ARG A 110 -3.33 14.88 16.09
CA ARG A 110 -3.56 15.57 17.36
C ARG A 110 -2.63 16.78 17.56
N ASP A 111 -1.34 16.60 17.30
CA ASP A 111 -0.34 17.68 17.41
C ASP A 111 -0.65 18.83 16.44
N SER A 112 -0.96 18.50 15.17
CA SER A 112 -1.32 19.51 14.17
C SER A 112 -2.64 20.20 14.50
N GLY A 113 -3.62 19.48 15.02
CA GLY A 113 -4.90 20.03 15.46
C GLY A 113 -4.73 21.03 16.60
N ILE A 114 -3.95 20.68 17.63
CA ILE A 114 -3.65 21.59 18.76
C ILE A 114 -2.91 22.82 18.27
N LYS A 115 -1.88 22.67 17.43
CA LYS A 115 -1.17 23.81 16.83
C LYS A 115 -2.10 24.70 16.02
N GLY A 116 -3.08 24.12 15.35
CA GLY A 116 -4.12 24.87 14.64
C GLY A 116 -4.97 25.73 15.57
N LEU A 117 -5.38 25.20 16.72
CA LEU A 117 -6.13 25.98 17.73
C LEU A 117 -5.29 27.16 18.27
N PHE A 118 -4.00 26.96 18.51
CA PHE A 118 -3.09 28.05 18.90
C PHE A 118 -2.98 29.11 17.80
N ALA A 119 -2.77 28.69 16.55
CA ALA A 119 -2.60 29.62 15.42
C ALA A 119 -3.86 30.48 15.17
N HIS A 120 -5.04 29.94 15.46
CA HIS A 120 -6.32 30.69 15.35
C HIS A 120 -6.71 31.45 16.62
N GLY A 121 -5.88 31.40 17.66
CA GLY A 121 -6.13 32.13 18.91
C GLY A 121 -7.37 31.64 19.70
N VAL A 122 -7.82 30.41 19.48
CA VAL A 122 -9.04 29.87 20.13
C VAL A 122 -8.73 28.91 21.27
N TYR A 123 -7.48 28.53 21.50
CA TYR A 123 -7.12 27.60 22.56
C TYR A 123 -7.20 28.27 23.94
N THR A 124 -7.98 27.68 24.84
CA THR A 124 -8.08 28.07 26.26
C THR A 124 -7.87 26.85 27.16
N ALA A 125 -7.66 27.05 28.45
CA ALA A 125 -7.56 25.95 29.42
C ALA A 125 -8.83 25.08 29.44
N GLU A 126 -10.01 25.70 29.29
CA GLU A 126 -11.31 24.99 29.21
C GLU A 126 -11.36 24.10 27.95
N ILE A 127 -11.04 24.67 26.78
CA ILE A 127 -10.98 23.91 25.51
C ILE A 127 -9.96 22.76 25.61
N GLY A 128 -8.80 23.02 26.22
CA GLY A 128 -7.80 22.00 26.45
C GLY A 128 -8.30 20.83 27.30
N GLY A 129 -9.07 21.14 28.35
CA GLY A 129 -9.71 20.11 29.19
C GLY A 129 -10.74 19.26 28.43
N ILE A 130 -11.63 19.92 27.68
CA ILE A 130 -12.63 19.21 26.86
C ILE A 130 -11.95 18.36 25.79
N LEU A 131 -10.95 18.91 25.10
CA LEU A 131 -10.20 18.19 24.07
C LEU A 131 -9.50 16.95 24.65
N HIS A 132 -8.91 17.08 25.83
CA HIS A 132 -8.27 15.94 26.51
C HIS A 132 -9.25 14.81 26.78
N GLU A 133 -10.47 15.12 27.27
CA GLU A 133 -11.52 14.12 27.50
C GLU A 133 -11.97 13.45 26.19
N LEU A 134 -12.07 14.23 25.10
CA LEU A 134 -12.40 13.67 23.77
C LEU A 134 -11.31 12.74 23.27
N MET A 135 -10.03 13.11 23.46
CA MET A 135 -8.87 12.28 23.09
C MET A 135 -8.83 10.96 23.88
N LEU A 136 -9.15 10.98 25.18
CA LEU A 136 -9.21 9.77 26.01
C LEU A 136 -10.29 8.77 25.54
N ARG A 137 -11.31 9.26 24.85
CA ARG A 137 -12.42 8.45 24.32
C ARG A 137 -12.30 8.18 22.82
N ASP A 138 -11.20 8.59 22.18
CA ASP A 138 -10.99 8.54 20.72
C ASP A 138 -12.15 9.18 19.93
N GLN A 139 -12.72 10.28 20.46
CA GLN A 139 -13.83 11.03 19.87
C GLN A 139 -13.42 12.37 19.26
N ASP A 140 -12.18 12.77 19.43
CA ASP A 140 -11.64 14.07 18.96
C ASP A 140 -11.67 14.23 17.44
N ALA A 141 -11.77 13.14 16.68
CA ALA A 141 -11.90 13.15 15.22
C ALA A 141 -13.36 13.02 14.72
N ASP A 142 -14.36 12.89 15.61
CA ASP A 142 -15.78 12.76 15.23
C ASP A 142 -16.33 14.10 14.73
N PRO A 143 -16.73 14.22 13.43
CA PRO A 143 -17.24 15.47 12.90
C PRO A 143 -18.58 15.92 13.50
N ARG A 144 -19.37 15.00 14.06
CA ARG A 144 -20.68 15.30 14.68
C ARG A 144 -20.53 16.19 15.91
N LEU A 145 -19.40 16.08 16.61
CA LEU A 145 -19.11 16.88 17.80
C LEU A 145 -18.77 18.36 17.49
N CYS A 146 -18.55 18.70 16.22
CA CYS A 146 -18.35 20.08 15.80
C CYS A 146 -19.63 20.95 16.00
N GLU A 147 -20.82 20.35 16.04
CA GLU A 147 -22.06 21.06 16.31
C GLU A 147 -22.09 21.54 17.78
N THR A 148 -21.63 20.73 18.71
CA THR A 148 -21.55 21.05 20.15
C THR A 148 -20.31 21.88 20.48
N HIS A 149 -19.20 21.63 19.77
CA HIS A 149 -17.90 22.27 19.98
C HIS A 149 -17.40 22.90 18.67
N PRO A 150 -17.82 24.10 18.27
CA PRO A 150 -17.46 24.71 16.97
C PRO A 150 -15.95 24.83 16.73
N TRP A 151 -15.14 25.04 17.79
CA TRP A 151 -13.68 25.09 17.72
C TRP A 151 -13.07 23.74 17.25
N LEU A 152 -13.77 22.62 17.45
CA LEU A 152 -13.29 21.30 17.04
C LEU A 152 -13.17 21.20 15.51
N SER A 153 -13.93 22.00 14.75
CA SER A 153 -13.79 22.07 13.28
C SER A 153 -12.42 22.57 12.84
N ILE A 154 -11.84 23.56 13.56
CA ILE A 154 -10.49 24.08 13.33
C ILE A 154 -9.46 22.99 13.65
N TYR A 155 -9.61 22.36 14.81
CA TYR A 155 -8.76 21.26 15.26
C TYR A 155 -8.72 20.12 14.23
N GLN A 156 -9.89 19.63 13.82
CA GLN A 156 -9.98 18.51 12.86
C GLN A 156 -9.48 18.90 11.46
N ALA A 157 -9.73 20.11 10.99
CA ALA A 157 -9.26 20.58 9.70
C ALA A 157 -7.72 20.66 9.66
N THR A 158 -7.13 21.26 10.70
CA THR A 158 -5.67 21.38 10.82
C THR A 158 -5.00 20.03 11.09
N GLY A 159 -5.62 19.17 11.88
CA GLY A 159 -5.18 17.79 12.10
C GLY A 159 -5.14 16.99 10.79
N ARG A 160 -6.21 17.02 10.00
CA ARG A 160 -6.24 16.40 8.66
C ARG A 160 -5.21 16.99 7.71
N ASN A 161 -4.97 18.30 7.78
CA ASN A 161 -3.93 18.91 6.96
C ASN A 161 -2.53 18.46 7.36
N GLY A 162 -2.26 18.31 8.66
CA GLY A 162 -1.01 17.75 9.15
C GLY A 162 -0.75 16.33 8.67
N LEU A 163 -1.81 15.50 8.62
CA LEU A 163 -1.73 14.13 8.10
C LEU A 163 -1.30 14.08 6.63
N LYS A 164 -1.64 15.07 5.80
CA LYS A 164 -1.18 15.12 4.39
C LYS A 164 0.34 15.21 4.27
N GLY A 165 1.03 15.74 5.28
CA GLY A 165 2.49 15.78 5.34
C GLY A 165 3.13 14.48 5.84
N TYR A 166 2.32 13.49 6.21
CA TYR A 166 2.78 12.21 6.73
C TYR A 166 2.26 11.01 5.90
N LEU A 167 0.95 10.93 5.68
CA LEU A 167 0.32 9.80 4.99
C LEU A 167 0.83 9.66 3.56
N GLY A 168 1.35 8.48 3.24
CA GLY A 168 1.83 8.17 1.90
C GLY A 168 3.06 8.99 1.50
N THR A 169 3.80 9.54 2.45
CA THR A 169 5.01 10.33 2.21
C THR A 169 6.27 9.57 2.65
N PRO A 170 7.48 10.04 2.29
CA PRO A 170 8.74 9.48 2.80
C PRO A 170 8.91 9.52 4.32
N ASN A 171 8.03 10.21 5.06
CA ASN A 171 8.02 10.18 6.53
C ASN A 171 7.34 8.92 7.08
N GLU A 172 6.48 8.30 6.31
CA GLU A 172 5.76 7.08 6.67
C GLU A 172 6.36 5.85 5.99
N ILE A 173 6.81 5.99 4.75
CA ILE A 173 7.07 4.91 3.81
C ILE A 173 8.51 4.96 3.31
N ASP A 174 9.17 3.81 3.28
CA ASP A 174 10.50 3.62 2.71
C ASP A 174 10.44 3.42 1.19
N PHE A 175 10.13 4.49 0.46
CA PHE A 175 10.13 4.49 -1.01
C PHE A 175 11.51 4.16 -1.59
N SER A 176 12.58 4.62 -0.92
CA SER A 176 13.94 4.37 -1.38
C SER A 176 14.24 2.88 -1.47
N ARG A 177 13.75 2.10 -0.51
CA ARG A 177 13.93 0.65 -0.53
C ARG A 177 13.18 -0.01 -1.68
N VAL A 178 11.96 0.43 -1.98
CA VAL A 178 11.19 -0.09 -3.12
C VAL A 178 11.87 0.27 -4.44
N THR A 179 12.37 1.50 -4.57
CA THR A 179 13.16 1.94 -5.74
C THR A 179 14.41 1.08 -5.93
N ASP A 180 15.14 0.79 -4.86
CA ASP A 180 16.31 -0.08 -4.89
C ASP A 180 15.97 -1.49 -5.36
N ILE A 181 14.85 -2.06 -4.89
CA ILE A 181 14.39 -3.39 -5.30
C ILE A 181 14.08 -3.41 -6.79
N ILE A 182 13.36 -2.39 -7.28
CA ILE A 182 13.06 -2.23 -8.71
C ILE A 182 14.36 -2.17 -9.53
N ALA A 183 15.32 -1.34 -9.11
CA ALA A 183 16.59 -1.18 -9.79
C ALA A 183 17.38 -2.49 -9.81
N GLN A 184 17.50 -3.19 -8.67
CA GLN A 184 18.18 -4.48 -8.58
C GLN A 184 17.52 -5.52 -9.50
N PHE A 185 16.19 -5.59 -9.49
CA PHE A 185 15.43 -6.49 -10.36
C PHE A 185 15.69 -6.19 -11.83
N GLN A 186 15.54 -4.94 -12.26
CA GLN A 186 15.75 -4.52 -13.66
C GLN A 186 17.18 -4.71 -14.13
N ASN A 187 18.16 -4.60 -13.22
CA ASN A 187 19.58 -4.84 -13.50
C ASN A 187 19.98 -6.33 -13.48
N GLY A 188 19.03 -7.24 -13.32
CA GLY A 188 19.27 -8.68 -13.44
C GLY A 188 19.76 -9.35 -12.16
N ALA A 189 19.60 -8.77 -10.98
CA ALA A 189 19.95 -9.41 -9.72
C ALA A 189 19.33 -10.80 -9.60
N GLN A 190 20.15 -11.80 -9.22
CA GLN A 190 19.70 -13.18 -9.06
C GLN A 190 19.00 -13.43 -7.75
N ALA A 191 19.29 -12.64 -6.74
CA ALA A 191 18.62 -12.66 -5.45
C ALA A 191 18.49 -11.24 -4.89
N ILE A 192 17.39 -10.93 -4.23
CA ILE A 192 17.10 -9.62 -3.67
C ILE A 192 16.61 -9.81 -2.23
N MET A 193 17.16 -9.01 -1.33
CA MET A 193 16.72 -8.99 0.07
C MET A 193 15.40 -8.24 0.17
N LEU A 194 14.32 -8.91 0.59
CA LEU A 194 12.99 -8.33 0.72
C LEU A 194 12.58 -8.25 2.19
N LYS A 195 11.99 -7.11 2.56
CA LYS A 195 11.41 -6.90 3.88
C LYS A 195 10.10 -7.68 4.01
N ARG A 196 9.89 -8.25 5.20
CA ARG A 196 8.64 -8.85 5.63
C ARG A 196 8.15 -8.12 6.86
N MET A 197 6.92 -7.62 6.79
CA MET A 197 6.35 -6.90 7.91
C MET A 197 4.92 -7.40 8.18
N GLY A 198 4.77 -8.17 9.25
CA GLY A 198 3.47 -8.56 9.77
C GLY A 198 2.88 -7.48 10.69
N ARG A 199 1.96 -7.88 11.55
CA ARG A 199 1.23 -6.96 12.45
C ARG A 199 1.90 -6.80 13.82
N GLU A 200 2.82 -7.69 14.17
CA GLU A 200 3.54 -7.70 15.44
C GLU A 200 5.03 -7.46 15.23
N GLU A 201 5.73 -6.92 16.24
CA GLU A 201 7.16 -6.61 16.17
C GLU A 201 8.01 -7.84 15.82
N ALA A 202 7.66 -9.02 16.34
CA ALA A 202 8.34 -10.27 16.04
C ALA A 202 8.16 -10.74 14.59
N GLN A 203 7.27 -10.10 13.83
CA GLN A 203 7.00 -10.41 12.43
C GLN A 203 7.67 -9.40 11.49
N LEU A 204 8.75 -8.79 11.89
CA LEU A 204 9.60 -7.95 11.08
C LEU A 204 10.93 -8.64 10.82
N TRP A 205 11.18 -9.06 9.56
CA TRP A 205 12.44 -9.68 9.16
C TRP A 205 12.74 -9.41 7.69
N TYR A 206 13.82 -9.99 7.18
CA TYR A 206 14.22 -9.91 5.78
C TYR A 206 14.50 -11.30 5.24
N ASP A 207 14.01 -11.58 4.02
CA ASP A 207 14.28 -12.80 3.27
C ASP A 207 15.12 -12.49 2.05
N LEU A 208 16.11 -13.33 1.79
CA LEU A 208 16.80 -13.33 0.50
C LEU A 208 16.00 -14.18 -0.49
N VAL A 209 15.32 -13.52 -1.43
CA VAL A 209 14.43 -14.16 -2.41
C VAL A 209 15.16 -14.37 -3.72
N ASP A 210 15.01 -15.56 -4.30
CA ASP A 210 15.57 -15.92 -5.60
C ASP A 210 14.72 -15.30 -6.73
N PHE A 211 15.38 -14.48 -7.55
CA PHE A 211 14.85 -13.85 -8.75
C PHE A 211 15.48 -14.36 -10.05
N SER A 212 16.28 -15.42 -10.01
CA SER A 212 17.01 -15.95 -11.17
C SER A 212 16.07 -16.26 -12.34
N ASN A 213 14.88 -16.78 -12.06
CA ASN A 213 13.89 -17.18 -13.05
C ASN A 213 12.67 -16.23 -13.12
N VAL A 214 12.72 -15.05 -12.50
CA VAL A 214 11.59 -14.11 -12.49
C VAL A 214 11.75 -13.10 -13.62
N SER A 215 10.75 -13.05 -14.51
CA SER A 215 10.69 -12.11 -15.64
C SER A 215 9.81 -10.89 -15.36
N VAL A 216 8.82 -11.02 -14.47
CA VAL A 216 7.87 -9.95 -14.14
C VAL A 216 7.79 -9.75 -12.64
N LEU A 217 8.04 -8.53 -12.18
CA LEU A 217 7.78 -8.11 -10.81
C LEU A 217 6.46 -7.34 -10.78
N ILE A 218 5.47 -7.85 -10.06
CA ILE A 218 4.20 -7.17 -9.79
C ILE A 218 4.32 -6.50 -8.44
N ILE A 219 4.15 -5.19 -8.38
CA ILE A 219 4.13 -4.41 -7.13
C ILE A 219 2.68 -4.04 -6.82
N GLU A 220 2.10 -4.72 -5.84
CA GLU A 220 0.77 -4.44 -5.34
C GLU A 220 0.88 -3.43 -4.21
N TRP A 221 0.36 -2.21 -4.43
CA TRP A 221 0.48 -1.14 -3.45
C TRP A 221 -0.42 0.04 -3.75
N THR A 222 -0.88 0.73 -2.72
CA THR A 222 -1.63 1.99 -2.87
C THR A 222 -0.79 3.06 -3.58
N HIS A 223 0.53 3.03 -3.43
CA HIS A 223 1.48 4.03 -3.94
C HIS A 223 2.26 3.58 -5.19
N SER A 224 1.91 2.46 -5.82
CA SER A 224 2.68 1.94 -6.97
C SER A 224 2.61 2.81 -8.24
N ASN A 225 1.83 3.89 -8.23
CA ASN A 225 1.78 4.93 -9.26
C ASN A 225 2.40 6.27 -8.81
N SER A 226 3.08 6.30 -7.67
CA SER A 226 3.77 7.51 -7.19
C SER A 226 5.12 7.66 -7.87
N ASP A 227 5.54 8.90 -8.08
CA ASP A 227 6.90 9.25 -8.53
C ASP A 227 7.84 9.18 -7.32
N PHE A 228 8.63 8.10 -7.19
CA PHE A 228 9.59 7.88 -6.13
C PHE A 228 10.88 7.21 -6.63
#